data_c558dbf18d9bdee6ff008f46627b0185
#
_entry.id   c558dbf18d9bdee6ff008f46627b0185
#
_cell.length_a   1.000
_cell.length_b   1.000
_cell.length_c   1.000
_cell.angle_alpha   90.00
_cell.angle_beta   90.00
_cell.angle_gamma   90.00
#
_symmetry.space_group_name_H-M   'P 1'
#
loop_
_entity.id
_entity.type
_entity.pdbx_description
1 polymer ?
#
loop_
_entity_poly.entity_id
_entity_poly.type
_entity_poly.pdbx_seq_one_letter_code
_entity_poly.pdbx_strand_id
1 'polypeptide(L)' 'MEGVLDEIVRRVSALRCRNALPRHVLLLDLRRWAYGRGMPDSELLSRLAELRESGRIEVGRTLNDWWIRPVEGTEPK' A
#
# COMPACT_ATOMS: atom_id res chain seq x y z
N MET A 1 12.97 0.88 9.68
CA MET A 1 11.76 0.25 10.27
C MET A 1 10.75 -0.02 9.17
N GLU A 2 10.28 -1.24 9.07
CA GLU A 2 9.33 -1.60 8.04
C GLU A 2 7.91 -1.24 8.47
N GLY A 3 7.29 -0.38 7.72
CA GLY A 3 5.91 0.02 7.94
C GLY A 3 5.05 -0.29 6.73
N VAL A 4 3.78 0.11 6.83
CA VAL A 4 2.82 -0.11 5.74
C VAL A 4 3.25 0.60 4.47
N LEU A 5 3.73 1.84 4.58
CA LEU A 5 4.20 2.60 3.41
C LEU A 5 5.38 1.90 2.73
N ASP A 6 6.34 1.39 3.51
CA ASP A 6 7.48 0.68 2.96
C ASP A 6 7.05 -0.56 2.19
N GLU A 7 6.07 -1.27 2.70
CA GLU A 7 5.55 -2.46 2.01
C GLU A 7 4.85 -2.08 0.69
N ILE A 8 4.07 -1.00 0.70
CA ILE A 8 3.41 -0.51 -0.52
C ILE A 8 4.46 -0.14 -1.57
N VAL A 9 5.46 0.64 -1.19
CA VAL A 9 6.53 1.06 -2.10
C VAL A 9 7.27 -0.14 -2.65
N ARG A 10 7.61 -1.11 -1.82
CA ARG A 10 8.32 -2.32 -2.23
C ARG A 10 7.53 -3.11 -3.27
N ARG A 11 6.23 -3.28 -3.05
CA ARG A 11 5.37 -4.03 -3.97
C ARG A 11 5.21 -3.32 -5.31
N VAL A 12 5.02 -2.00 -5.29
CA VAL A 12 4.89 -1.22 -6.52
C VAL A 12 6.20 -1.20 -7.29
N SER A 13 7.34 -1.11 -6.59
CA SER A 13 8.66 -1.16 -7.24
C SER A 13 8.89 -2.51 -7.92
N ALA A 14 8.46 -3.60 -7.31
CA ALA A 14 8.55 -4.91 -7.93
C ALA A 14 7.72 -5.00 -9.22
N LEU A 15 6.54 -4.38 -9.24
CA LEU A 15 5.73 -4.33 -10.45
C LEU A 15 6.39 -3.51 -11.55
N ARG A 16 7.03 -2.40 -11.19
CA ARG A 16 7.76 -1.58 -12.15
C ARG A 16 8.90 -2.36 -12.79
N CYS A 17 9.62 -3.15 -12.01
CA CYS A 17 10.72 -3.97 -12.53
C CYS A 17 10.25 -5.00 -13.54
N ARG A 18 9.00 -5.43 -13.45
CA ARG A 18 8.41 -6.38 -14.39
C ARG A 18 7.67 -5.71 -15.54
N ASN A 19 7.68 -4.38 -15.59
CA ASN A 19 6.84 -3.61 -16.51
C ASN A 19 5.36 -4.00 -16.40
N ALA A 20 4.96 -4.45 -15.22
CA ALA A 20 3.59 -4.88 -15.00
C ALA A 20 2.68 -3.69 -14.70
N LEU A 21 1.45 -3.77 -15.15
CA LEU A 21 0.40 -2.84 -14.81
C LEU A 21 -0.73 -3.65 -14.17
N PRO A 22 -1.47 -3.06 -13.24
CA PRO A 22 -1.39 -1.71 -12.70
C PRO A 22 -0.26 -1.53 -11.67
N ARG A 23 0.12 -0.29 -11.44
CA ARG A 23 1.19 0.03 -10.49
C ARG A 23 0.63 0.42 -9.13
N HIS A 24 -0.16 -0.46 -8.58
CA HIS A 24 -0.75 -0.27 -7.27
C HIS A 24 -0.87 -1.63 -6.58
N VAL A 25 -1.16 -1.61 -5.29
CA VAL A 25 -1.45 -2.83 -4.53
C VAL A 25 -2.92 -2.83 -4.13
N LEU A 26 -3.47 -4.02 -3.95
CA LEU A 26 -4.84 -4.17 -3.49
C LEU A 26 -4.86 -4.28 -1.96
N LEU A 27 -5.92 -3.77 -1.37
CA LEU A 27 -6.08 -3.83 0.08
C LEU A 27 -6.04 -5.27 0.60
N LEU A 28 -6.60 -6.20 -0.14
CA LEU A 28 -6.58 -7.61 0.24
C LEU A 28 -5.16 -8.13 0.41
N ASP A 29 -4.25 -7.74 -0.48
CA ASP A 29 -2.85 -8.15 -0.39
C ASP A 29 -2.18 -7.57 0.86
N LEU A 30 -2.48 -6.32 1.17
CA LEU A 30 -1.96 -5.70 2.39
C LEU A 30 -2.54 -6.34 3.65
N ARG A 31 -3.80 -6.72 3.63
CA ARG A 31 -4.43 -7.40 4.76
C ARG A 31 -3.77 -8.76 5.02
N ARG A 32 -3.45 -9.50 3.98
CA ARG A 32 -2.75 -10.77 4.10
C ARG A 32 -1.35 -10.58 4.66
N TRP A 33 -0.64 -9.57 4.18
CA TRP A 33 0.68 -9.24 4.70
C TRP A 33 0.62 -8.84 6.17
N ALA A 34 -0.34 -8.00 6.54
CA ALA A 34 -0.51 -7.56 7.91
C ALA A 34 -0.88 -8.72 8.84
N TYR A 35 -1.76 -9.58 8.39
CA TYR A 35 -2.17 -10.76 9.15
C TYR A 35 -0.96 -11.64 9.46
N GLY A 36 -0.11 -11.87 8.49
CA GLY A 36 1.10 -12.67 8.68
C GLY A 36 2.11 -12.04 9.65
N ARG A 37 1.98 -10.74 9.92
CA ARG A 37 2.85 -10.02 10.87
C ARG A 37 2.16 -9.80 12.22
N GLY A 38 0.97 -10.31 12.40
CA GLY A 38 0.23 -10.11 13.64
C GLY A 38 -0.39 -8.72 13.76
N MET A 39 -0.54 -7.99 12.65
CA MET A 39 -1.16 -6.67 12.64
C MET A 39 -2.66 -6.82 12.40
N PRO A 40 -3.53 -6.39 13.32
CA PRO A 40 -4.97 -6.48 13.11
C PRO A 40 -5.44 -5.50 12.02
N ASP A 41 -6.59 -5.81 11.40
CA ASP A 41 -7.16 -4.97 10.35
C ASP A 41 -7.38 -3.53 10.79
N SER A 42 -7.82 -3.34 12.03
CA SER A 42 -8.06 -1.99 12.55
C SER A 42 -6.78 -1.15 12.55
N GLU A 43 -5.65 -1.75 12.90
CA GLU A 43 -4.38 -1.05 12.88
C GLU A 43 -3.93 -0.75 11.45
N LEU A 44 -4.07 -1.72 10.54
CA LEU A 44 -3.75 -1.51 9.14
C LEU A 44 -4.55 -0.36 8.54
N LEU A 45 -5.86 -0.36 8.76
CA LEU A 45 -6.73 0.69 8.23
C LEU A 45 -6.42 2.06 8.83
N SER A 46 -6.09 2.12 10.12
CA SER A 46 -5.65 3.35 10.77
C SER A 46 -4.39 3.91 10.13
N ARG A 47 -3.41 3.05 9.88
CA ARG A 47 -2.16 3.48 9.26
C ARG A 47 -2.36 3.95 7.83
N LEU A 48 -3.22 3.28 7.08
CA LEU A 48 -3.56 3.70 5.73
C LEU A 48 -4.25 5.07 5.72
N ALA A 49 -5.17 5.30 6.66
CA ALA A 49 -5.83 6.59 6.79
C ALA A 49 -4.83 7.71 7.09
N GLU A 50 -3.89 7.47 7.98
CA GLU A 50 -2.84 8.45 8.30
C GLU A 50 -1.98 8.77 7.08
N LEU A 51 -1.58 7.75 6.34
CA LEU A 51 -0.78 7.94 5.13
C LEU A 51 -1.54 8.72 4.07
N ARG A 52 -2.82 8.42 3.91
CA ARG A 52 -3.67 9.13 2.96
C ARG A 52 -3.83 10.59 3.34
N GLU A 53 -4.08 10.89 4.61
CA GLU A 53 -4.24 12.25 5.10
C GLU A 53 -2.95 13.06 4.97
N SER A 54 -1.81 12.42 5.14
CA SER A 54 -0.51 13.10 4.99
C SER A 54 -0.10 13.24 3.51
N GLY A 55 -0.91 12.73 2.58
CA GLY A 55 -0.63 12.83 1.15
C GLY A 55 0.44 11.89 0.66
N ARG A 56 0.75 10.85 1.40
CA ARG A 56 1.80 9.89 1.02
C ARG A 56 1.30 8.76 0.15
N ILE A 57 0.01 8.47 0.20
CA ILE A 57 -0.60 7.45 -0.66
C ILE A 57 -1.89 7.99 -1.25
N GLU A 58 -2.28 7.39 -2.37
CA GLU A 58 -3.59 7.57 -2.96
C GLU A 58 -4.37 6.27 -2.86
N VAL A 59 -5.66 6.38 -2.64
CA VAL A 59 -6.55 5.23 -2.48
C VAL A 59 -7.75 5.41 -3.41
N GLY A 60 -8.12 4.35 -4.10
CA GLY A 60 -9.30 4.35 -4.95
C GLY A 60 -10.03 3.03 -4.85
N ARG A 61 -11.25 2.98 -5.37
CA ARG A 61 -12.05 1.77 -5.34
C ARG A 61 -11.94 1.02 -6.66
N THR A 62 -11.83 -0.31 -6.54
CA THR A 62 -12.07 -1.21 -7.65
C THR A 62 -13.49 -1.76 -7.51
N LEU A 63 -13.86 -2.68 -8.38
CA LEU A 63 -15.19 -3.28 -8.32
C LEU A 63 -15.42 -4.03 -7.00
N ASN A 64 -14.43 -4.74 -6.51
CA ASN A 64 -14.56 -5.60 -5.32
C ASN A 64 -13.54 -5.30 -4.23
N ASP A 65 -12.71 -4.27 -4.38
CA ASP A 65 -11.61 -4.03 -3.46
C ASP A 65 -11.20 -2.55 -3.52
N TRP A 66 -10.11 -2.24 -2.87
CA TRP A 66 -9.49 -0.92 -2.89
C TRP A 66 -8.09 -1.05 -3.45
N TRP A 67 -7.67 -0.08 -4.28
CA TRP A 67 -6.29 -0.01 -4.72
C TRP A 67 -5.57 1.10 -3.97
N ILE A 68 -4.28 0.88 -3.73
CA ILE A 68 -3.44 1.80 -2.97
C ILE A 68 -2.13 1.95 -3.72
N ARG A 69 -1.68 3.18 -3.91
CA ARG A 69 -0.39 3.44 -4.53
C ARG A 69 0.31 4.58 -3.79
N PRO A 70 1.66 4.58 -3.78
CA PRO A 70 2.39 5.71 -3.19
C PRO A 70 2.26 6.93 -4.10
N VAL A 71 2.18 8.10 -3.47
CA VAL A 71 2.20 9.36 -4.21
C VAL A 71 3.62 9.62 -4.69
N GLU A 72 3.75 10.10 -5.92
CA GLU A 72 5.06 10.40 -6.49
C GLU A 72 5.80 11.40 -5.60
N GLY A 73 7.08 11.14 -5.36
CA GLY A 73 7.92 11.95 -4.49
C GLY A 73 8.01 11.45 -3.06
N THR A 74 7.20 10.47 -2.65
CA THR A 74 7.26 9.88 -1.32
C THR A 74 8.18 8.67 -1.25
N GLU A 75 8.61 8.17 -2.39
CA GLU A 75 9.49 7.02 -2.42
C GLU A 75 10.87 7.38 -1.87
N PRO A 76 11.47 6.50 -1.06
CA PRO A 76 12.84 6.73 -0.60
C PRO A 76 13.79 6.74 -1.79
N LYS A 77 14.73 7.62 -1.75
CA LYS A 77 15.74 7.72 -2.79
C LYS A 77 16.96 6.90 -2.45
#